data_dac79f73f6a3c838a741fad294e2a551
#
_entry.id   dac79f73f6a3c838a741fad294e2a551
#
_cell.length_a   1.000
_cell.length_b   1.000
_cell.length_c   1.000
_cell.angle_alpha   90.00
_cell.angle_beta   90.00
_cell.angle_gamma   90.00
#
_symmetry.space_group_name_H-M   'P 1'
#
loop_
_entity.id
_entity.type
_entity.pdbx_description
1 polymer ?
#
loop_
_entity_poly.entity_id
_entity_poly.type
_entity_poly.pdbx_seq_one_letter_code
_entity_poly.pdbx_strand_id
1 'polypeptide(L)'
;MKKYKKIVNLTPLDQRRFKFLYIFSLLLIFCLFGRLVKLQVFNASDLQRKARLIQSSKTNALKKRRAIVDRNNRLIAYDKPLYKLWAHPKYFNFPGDSINRVRSIEEVTEKLSPILDINDEILLSKFNNKMGGIKLLDKISEAKADKIKNLQISGIDLFKYSQRYYPQGELYSCLLYTSDAADDC
;
A
#
# COMPACT_ATOMS: atom_id res chain seq x y z
N MET A 1 -20.89 -35.47 -49.94
CA MET A 1 -21.86 -35.55 -48.84
C MET A 1 -22.46 -34.15 -48.61
N LYS A 2 -23.70 -33.90 -49.03
CA LYS A 2 -24.41 -32.64 -48.83
C LYS A 2 -25.00 -32.61 -47.42
N LYS A 3 -24.50 -31.73 -46.55
CA LYS A 3 -25.12 -31.45 -45.22
C LYS A 3 -26.43 -30.70 -45.45
N TYR A 4 -27.54 -31.35 -45.24
CA TYR A 4 -28.85 -30.72 -45.18
C TYR A 4 -28.90 -29.80 -43.97
N LYS A 5 -28.96 -28.48 -44.19
CA LYS A 5 -29.34 -27.50 -43.15
C LYS A 5 -30.84 -27.68 -42.90
N LYS A 6 -31.18 -28.31 -41.78
CA LYS A 6 -32.54 -28.43 -41.28
C LYS A 6 -33.02 -27.01 -40.90
N ILE A 7 -33.77 -26.37 -41.79
CA ILE A 7 -34.43 -25.10 -41.51
C ILE A 7 -35.58 -25.44 -40.54
N VAL A 8 -35.42 -25.10 -39.29
CA VAL A 8 -36.47 -25.24 -38.28
C VAL A 8 -37.52 -24.16 -38.56
N ASN A 9 -38.63 -24.55 -39.19
CA ASN A 9 -39.78 -23.72 -39.41
C ASN A 9 -40.46 -23.52 -38.03
N LEU A 10 -40.21 -22.34 -37.40
CA LEU A 10 -40.86 -21.92 -36.18
C LEU A 10 -42.35 -21.65 -36.44
N THR A 11 -43.22 -22.27 -35.64
CA THR A 11 -44.66 -21.99 -35.68
C THR A 11 -44.96 -20.54 -35.27
N PRO A 12 -46.03 -19.89 -35.78
CA PRO A 12 -46.36 -18.50 -35.45
C PRO A 12 -46.53 -18.22 -33.93
N LEU A 13 -46.92 -19.25 -33.16
CA LEU A 13 -46.99 -19.22 -31.70
C LEU A 13 -45.59 -19.12 -31.06
N ASP A 14 -44.60 -19.83 -31.59
CA ASP A 14 -43.23 -19.80 -31.11
C ASP A 14 -42.58 -18.45 -31.41
N GLN A 15 -42.87 -17.85 -32.59
CA GLN A 15 -42.37 -16.53 -32.94
C GLN A 15 -42.91 -15.43 -32.03
N ARG A 16 -44.15 -15.51 -31.53
CA ARG A 16 -44.71 -14.55 -30.56
C ARG A 16 -44.02 -14.69 -29.20
N ARG A 17 -43.78 -15.92 -28.75
CA ARG A 17 -43.05 -16.21 -27.50
C ARG A 17 -41.61 -15.71 -27.55
N PHE A 18 -40.91 -15.94 -28.66
CA PHE A 18 -39.55 -15.43 -28.87
C PHE A 18 -39.50 -13.91 -28.90
N LYS A 19 -40.45 -13.24 -29.55
CA LYS A 19 -40.55 -11.77 -29.56
C LYS A 19 -40.77 -11.23 -28.14
N PHE A 20 -41.64 -11.87 -27.36
CA PHE A 20 -41.92 -11.47 -26.00
C PHE A 20 -40.66 -11.61 -25.12
N LEU A 21 -39.96 -12.75 -25.21
CA LEU A 21 -38.70 -12.96 -24.47
C LEU A 21 -37.62 -11.94 -24.88
N TYR A 22 -37.54 -11.62 -26.16
CA TYR A 22 -36.60 -10.62 -26.67
C TYR A 22 -36.89 -9.23 -26.10
N ILE A 23 -38.17 -8.80 -26.15
CA ILE A 23 -38.60 -7.50 -25.62
C ILE A 23 -38.36 -7.44 -24.11
N PHE A 24 -38.66 -8.51 -23.37
CA PHE A 24 -38.43 -8.61 -21.94
C PHE A 24 -36.94 -8.51 -21.61
N SER A 25 -36.07 -9.23 -22.35
CA SER A 25 -34.61 -9.14 -22.21
C SER A 25 -34.10 -7.73 -22.47
N LEU A 26 -34.59 -7.08 -23.50
CA LEU A 26 -34.21 -5.72 -23.85
C LEU A 26 -34.64 -4.69 -22.79
N LEU A 27 -35.80 -4.87 -22.20
CA LEU A 27 -36.29 -4.04 -21.10
C LEU A 27 -35.42 -4.22 -19.85
N LEU A 28 -35.00 -5.47 -19.57
CA LEU A 28 -34.13 -5.77 -18.43
C LEU A 28 -32.75 -5.13 -18.59
N ILE A 29 -32.18 -5.21 -19.79
CA ILE A 29 -30.91 -4.54 -20.13
C ILE A 29 -31.03 -3.01 -19.99
N PHE A 30 -32.14 -2.43 -20.44
CA PHE A 30 -32.39 -1.00 -20.31
C PHE A 30 -32.49 -0.57 -18.84
N CYS A 31 -33.15 -1.37 -18.00
CA CYS A 31 -33.23 -1.13 -16.55
C CYS A 31 -31.85 -1.18 -15.89
N LEU A 32 -31.02 -2.17 -16.23
CA LEU A 32 -29.65 -2.27 -15.75
C LEU A 32 -28.79 -1.07 -16.20
N PHE A 33 -28.93 -0.66 -17.44
CA PHE A 33 -28.22 0.50 -17.98
C PHE A 33 -28.62 1.78 -17.23
N GLY A 34 -29.90 2.01 -16.99
CA GLY A 34 -30.39 3.14 -16.20
C GLY A 34 -29.82 3.14 -14.77
N ARG A 35 -29.70 1.95 -14.15
CA ARG A 35 -29.08 1.82 -12.82
C ARG A 35 -27.59 2.12 -12.84
N LEU A 36 -26.87 1.69 -13.89
CA LEU A 36 -25.45 2.01 -14.07
C LEU A 36 -25.22 3.51 -14.22
N VAL A 37 -26.02 4.17 -15.06
CA VAL A 37 -25.95 5.63 -15.25
C VAL A 37 -26.20 6.35 -13.92
N LYS A 38 -27.21 5.94 -13.15
CA LYS A 38 -27.46 6.50 -11.83
C LYS A 38 -26.27 6.39 -10.90
N LEU A 39 -25.62 5.22 -10.84
CA LEU A 39 -24.46 4.98 -9.99
C LEU A 39 -23.21 5.74 -10.46
N GLN A 40 -22.97 5.78 -11.78
CA GLN A 40 -21.76 6.37 -12.34
C GLN A 40 -21.82 7.89 -12.49
N VAL A 41 -23.00 8.46 -12.70
CA VAL A 41 -23.17 9.90 -12.91
C VAL A 41 -23.65 10.57 -11.62
N PHE A 42 -24.79 10.14 -11.09
CA PHE A 42 -25.42 10.83 -9.95
C PHE A 42 -24.75 10.53 -8.62
N ASN A 43 -24.32 9.30 -8.40
CA ASN A 43 -23.73 8.88 -7.11
C ASN A 43 -22.20 8.74 -7.17
N ALA A 44 -21.56 9.13 -8.29
CA ALA A 44 -20.12 8.96 -8.47
C ALA A 44 -19.29 9.66 -7.39
N SER A 45 -19.64 10.89 -7.04
CA SER A 45 -18.93 11.68 -6.02
C SER A 45 -19.01 11.05 -4.62
N ASP A 46 -20.19 10.57 -4.25
CA ASP A 46 -20.39 9.91 -2.93
C ASP A 46 -19.66 8.56 -2.85
N LEU A 47 -19.73 7.78 -3.92
CA LEU A 47 -19.04 6.49 -4.00
C LEU A 47 -17.52 6.67 -3.98
N GLN A 48 -16.99 7.66 -4.71
CA GLN A 48 -15.56 7.99 -4.67
C GLN A 48 -15.13 8.48 -3.29
N ARG A 49 -15.93 9.31 -2.62
CA ARG A 49 -15.66 9.75 -1.26
C ARG A 49 -15.60 8.59 -0.28
N LYS A 50 -16.57 7.67 -0.34
CA LYS A 50 -16.58 6.46 0.49
C LYS A 50 -15.39 5.55 0.18
N ALA A 51 -15.07 5.35 -1.10
CA ALA A 51 -13.89 4.59 -1.51
C ALA A 51 -12.58 5.19 -0.98
N ARG A 52 -12.41 6.51 -1.07
CA ARG A 52 -11.25 7.22 -0.50
C ARG A 52 -11.17 7.08 1.02
N LEU A 53 -12.30 7.10 1.73
CA LEU A 53 -12.32 6.91 3.20
C LEU A 53 -11.92 5.49 3.60
N ILE A 54 -12.25 4.49 2.80
CA ILE A 54 -11.88 3.08 3.05
C ILE A 54 -10.44 2.82 2.61
N GLN A 55 -10.03 3.38 1.46
CA GLN A 55 -8.67 3.22 0.92
C GLN A 55 -7.63 4.06 1.65
N SER A 56 -8.02 5.25 2.15
CA SER A 56 -7.22 5.91 3.15
C SER A 56 -7.33 5.09 4.43
N SER A 57 -6.56 4.01 4.52
CA SER A 57 -6.25 3.46 5.83
C SER A 57 -5.80 4.66 6.65
N LYS A 58 -6.49 4.94 7.75
CA LYS A 58 -6.00 5.88 8.76
C LYS A 58 -4.65 5.32 9.17
N THR A 59 -3.61 5.71 8.45
CA THR A 59 -2.27 5.67 9.01
C THR A 59 -2.44 6.51 10.25
N ASN A 60 -2.58 5.85 11.40
CA ASN A 60 -2.59 6.53 12.68
C ASN A 60 -1.38 7.43 12.64
N ALA A 61 -1.61 8.73 12.41
CA ALA A 61 -0.54 9.70 12.40
C ALA A 61 0.22 9.41 13.67
N LEU A 62 1.47 8.96 13.53
CA LEU A 62 2.30 8.54 14.65
C LEU A 62 2.26 9.67 15.65
N LYS A 63 1.44 9.55 16.71
CA LYS A 63 1.35 10.54 17.76
C LYS A 63 2.74 10.56 18.41
N LYS A 64 3.53 11.57 18.05
CA LYS A 64 4.82 11.81 18.66
C LYS A 64 4.57 12.09 20.15
N ARG A 65 5.06 11.20 21.01
CA ARG A 65 4.99 11.40 22.46
C ARG A 65 5.89 12.57 22.83
N ARG A 66 5.49 13.32 23.84
CA ARG A 66 6.33 14.41 24.35
C ARG A 66 7.62 13.86 24.95
N ALA A 67 8.69 14.62 24.86
CA ALA A 67 9.91 14.34 25.58
C ALA A 67 9.66 14.48 27.09
N ILE A 68 10.25 13.58 27.87
CA ILE A 68 10.25 13.65 29.33
C ILE A 68 11.60 14.18 29.75
N VAL A 69 11.59 15.22 30.56
CA VAL A 69 12.79 15.85 31.09
C VAL A 69 12.77 15.83 32.62
N ASP A 70 13.95 15.82 33.23
CA ASP A 70 14.14 15.97 34.66
C ASP A 70 13.99 17.46 35.08
N ARG A 71 13.93 17.73 36.40
CA ARG A 71 13.94 19.08 36.98
C ARG A 71 15.09 19.95 36.50
N ASN A 72 16.20 19.33 36.06
CA ASN A 72 17.38 20.00 35.51
C ASN A 72 17.36 20.12 33.99
N ASN A 73 16.19 19.90 33.33
CA ASN A 73 16.02 19.90 31.87
C ASN A 73 16.85 18.81 31.13
N ARG A 74 17.29 17.76 31.82
CA ARG A 74 17.97 16.61 31.21
C ARG A 74 16.94 15.69 30.58
N LEU A 75 17.17 15.25 29.33
CA LEU A 75 16.30 14.34 28.62
C LEU A 75 16.33 12.94 29.28
N ILE A 76 15.19 12.49 29.79
CA ILE A 76 14.98 11.14 30.34
C ILE A 76 14.48 10.18 29.26
N ALA A 77 13.50 10.63 28.49
CA ALA A 77 12.94 9.83 27.40
C ALA A 77 12.43 10.71 26.26
N TYR A 78 12.68 10.32 25.01
CA TYR A 78 12.17 10.99 23.83
C TYR A 78 11.93 10.02 22.69
N ASP A 79 11.09 10.42 21.75
CA ASP A 79 10.79 9.62 20.58
C ASP A 79 11.79 9.93 19.46
N LYS A 80 12.59 8.92 19.09
CA LYS A 80 13.52 8.99 17.97
C LYS A 80 12.81 8.54 16.68
N PRO A 81 12.77 9.37 15.64
CA PRO A 81 12.20 8.95 14.35
C PRO A 81 13.14 7.93 13.69
N LEU A 82 12.58 6.82 13.30
CA LEU A 82 13.24 5.76 12.55
C LEU A 82 12.38 5.37 11.36
N TYR A 83 12.99 4.66 10.41
CA TYR A 83 12.33 4.21 9.20
C TYR A 83 12.52 2.70 9.02
N LYS A 84 11.45 2.04 8.55
CA LYS A 84 11.49 0.66 8.05
C LYS A 84 11.56 0.72 6.54
N LEU A 85 12.44 -0.06 5.96
CA LEU A 85 12.61 -0.14 4.51
C LEU A 85 11.99 -1.43 3.99
N TRP A 86 11.07 -1.26 3.06
CA TRP A 86 10.48 -2.34 2.30
C TRP A 86 10.85 -2.20 0.84
N ALA A 87 11.09 -3.31 0.20
CA ALA A 87 11.36 -3.38 -1.22
C ALA A 87 10.37 -4.31 -1.89
N HIS A 88 9.88 -3.91 -3.05
CA HIS A 88 8.97 -4.66 -3.89
C HIS A 88 9.64 -4.89 -5.26
N PRO A 89 10.44 -5.96 -5.44
CA PRO A 89 11.21 -6.19 -6.66
C PRO A 89 10.36 -6.21 -7.93
N LYS A 90 9.12 -6.64 -7.82
CA LYS A 90 8.15 -6.64 -8.93
C LYS A 90 7.92 -5.25 -9.54
N TYR A 91 8.09 -4.19 -8.76
CA TYR A 91 7.82 -2.83 -9.21
C TYR A 91 9.07 -2.05 -9.62
N PHE A 92 10.26 -2.64 -9.53
CA PHE A 92 11.51 -1.98 -9.93
C PHE A 92 11.52 -1.64 -11.42
N ASN A 93 10.93 -2.50 -12.26
CA ASN A 93 10.85 -2.32 -13.71
C ASN A 93 9.58 -1.59 -14.18
N PHE A 94 8.76 -1.08 -13.27
CA PHE A 94 7.53 -0.41 -13.64
C PHE A 94 7.86 0.97 -14.22
N PRO A 95 7.31 1.34 -15.40
CA PRO A 95 7.49 2.68 -15.97
C PRO A 95 6.69 3.68 -15.13
N GLY A 96 7.28 4.12 -14.04
CA GLY A 96 6.76 5.24 -13.24
C GLY A 96 7.24 6.56 -13.81
N ASP A 97 6.57 7.67 -13.46
CA ASP A 97 6.91 9.05 -13.85
C ASP A 97 8.23 9.56 -13.24
N SER A 98 9.01 8.70 -12.58
CA SER A 98 10.26 9.09 -11.95
C SER A 98 11.40 9.23 -12.95
N ILE A 99 12.13 10.32 -12.83
CA ILE A 99 13.25 10.72 -13.67
C ILE A 99 14.39 9.66 -13.63
N ASN A 100 14.53 8.94 -12.52
CA ASN A 100 15.51 7.88 -12.31
C ASN A 100 14.88 6.49 -12.55
N ARG A 101 14.77 6.10 -13.81
CA ARG A 101 14.32 4.74 -14.17
C ARG A 101 15.41 3.73 -13.83
N VAL A 102 15.16 2.94 -12.81
CA VAL A 102 15.96 1.76 -12.53
C VAL A 102 15.43 0.61 -13.37
N ARG A 103 16.30 -0.01 -14.17
CA ARG A 103 15.91 -1.03 -15.15
C ARG A 103 16.07 -2.48 -14.67
N SER A 104 16.91 -2.70 -13.67
CA SER A 104 17.23 -4.03 -13.19
C SER A 104 17.38 -4.10 -11.67
N ILE A 105 17.29 -5.32 -11.14
CA ILE A 105 17.51 -5.59 -9.72
C ILE A 105 18.93 -5.26 -9.31
N GLU A 106 19.90 -5.52 -10.22
CA GLU A 106 21.33 -5.25 -10.01
C GLU A 106 21.58 -3.75 -9.83
N GLU A 107 20.95 -2.89 -10.65
CA GLU A 107 21.08 -1.44 -10.55
C GLU A 107 20.50 -0.89 -9.23
N VAL A 108 19.38 -1.47 -8.76
CA VAL A 108 18.82 -1.13 -7.44
C VAL A 108 19.79 -1.51 -6.34
N THR A 109 20.39 -2.69 -6.46
CA THR A 109 21.34 -3.21 -5.47
C THR A 109 22.58 -2.31 -5.40
N GLU A 110 23.18 -1.98 -6.54
CA GLU A 110 24.35 -1.09 -6.63
C GLU A 110 24.09 0.28 -5.99
N LYS A 111 22.88 0.85 -6.17
CA LYS A 111 22.53 2.14 -5.58
C LYS A 111 22.20 2.07 -4.09
N LEU A 112 21.65 0.96 -3.61
CA LEU A 112 21.22 0.81 -2.21
C LEU A 112 22.34 0.31 -1.29
N SER A 113 23.19 -0.57 -1.77
CA SER A 113 24.27 -1.19 -1.01
C SER A 113 25.13 -0.17 -0.25
N PRO A 114 25.66 0.90 -0.88
CA PRO A 114 26.53 1.87 -0.19
C PRO A 114 25.77 2.69 0.87
N ILE A 115 24.44 2.86 0.73
CA ILE A 115 23.64 3.62 1.70
C ILE A 115 23.27 2.75 2.90
N LEU A 116 23.01 1.47 2.65
CA LEU A 116 22.57 0.52 3.68
C LEU A 116 23.74 -0.14 4.42
N ASP A 117 24.96 -0.04 3.89
CA ASP A 117 26.16 -0.76 4.35
C ASP A 117 25.93 -2.29 4.34
N ILE A 118 25.27 -2.80 3.28
CA ILE A 118 24.97 -4.22 3.09
C ILE A 118 25.65 -4.69 1.82
N ASN A 119 26.22 -5.90 1.85
CA ASN A 119 26.87 -6.48 0.68
C ASN A 119 25.84 -6.75 -0.43
N ASP A 120 26.26 -6.49 -1.69
CA ASP A 120 25.45 -6.63 -2.91
C ASP A 120 24.88 -8.03 -3.06
N GLU A 121 25.70 -9.06 -2.79
CA GLU A 121 25.29 -10.46 -2.88
C GLU A 121 24.12 -10.79 -1.95
N ILE A 122 24.12 -10.23 -0.73
CA ILE A 122 23.06 -10.45 0.25
C ILE A 122 21.76 -9.76 -0.21
N LEU A 123 21.86 -8.56 -0.77
CA LEU A 123 20.70 -7.85 -1.31
C LEU A 123 20.13 -8.55 -2.53
N LEU A 124 20.98 -8.97 -3.46
CA LEU A 124 20.57 -9.72 -4.65
C LEU A 124 19.87 -11.04 -4.29
N SER A 125 20.41 -11.79 -3.33
CA SER A 125 19.80 -13.04 -2.87
C SER A 125 18.41 -12.82 -2.26
N LYS A 126 18.22 -11.72 -1.52
CA LYS A 126 16.91 -11.35 -0.97
C LYS A 126 15.92 -10.97 -2.06
N PHE A 127 16.33 -10.23 -3.07
CA PHE A 127 15.47 -9.79 -4.17
C PHE A 127 15.06 -10.94 -5.09
N ASN A 128 15.96 -11.87 -5.38
CA ASN A 128 15.68 -13.02 -6.24
C ASN A 128 14.77 -14.07 -5.59
N ASN A 129 14.82 -14.21 -4.26
CA ASN A 129 14.05 -15.22 -3.54
C ASN A 129 12.57 -14.86 -3.36
N LYS A 130 12.17 -13.59 -3.48
CA LYS A 130 10.79 -13.15 -3.25
C LYS A 130 10.40 -12.03 -4.19
N MET A 131 9.37 -12.26 -5.01
CA MET A 131 8.77 -11.22 -5.86
C MET A 131 7.83 -10.27 -5.10
N GLY A 132 7.44 -10.61 -3.86
CA GLY A 132 6.56 -9.81 -3.02
C GLY A 132 7.30 -8.75 -2.21
N GLY A 133 6.59 -8.07 -1.31
CA GLY A 133 7.19 -7.10 -0.38
C GLY A 133 8.18 -7.76 0.57
N ILE A 134 9.42 -7.28 0.55
CA ILE A 134 10.52 -7.76 1.39
C ILE A 134 10.92 -6.65 2.34
N LYS A 135 10.94 -6.96 3.63
CA LYS A 135 11.49 -6.06 4.62
C LYS A 135 13.02 -6.18 4.61
N LEU A 136 13.70 -5.10 4.23
CA LEU A 136 15.16 -5.07 4.15
C LEU A 136 15.79 -4.73 5.51
N LEU A 137 15.35 -3.62 6.12
CA LEU A 137 15.84 -3.15 7.40
C LEU A 137 14.71 -2.56 8.25
N ASP A 138 14.82 -2.74 9.57
CA ASP A 138 13.84 -2.23 10.55
C ASP A 138 14.20 -0.86 11.12
N LYS A 139 15.49 -0.53 11.17
CA LYS A 139 16.00 0.65 11.88
C LYS A 139 16.93 1.44 10.98
N ILE A 140 16.38 2.40 10.25
CA ILE A 140 17.14 3.30 9.40
C ILE A 140 17.05 4.70 9.98
N SER A 141 18.19 5.39 10.08
CA SER A 141 18.25 6.78 10.52
C SER A 141 17.61 7.71 9.47
N GLU A 142 17.15 8.87 9.91
CA GLU A 142 16.53 9.87 9.04
C GLU A 142 17.47 10.29 7.89
N ALA A 143 18.76 10.48 8.17
CA ALA A 143 19.75 10.83 7.15
C ALA A 143 19.92 9.77 6.04
N LYS A 144 19.89 8.48 6.40
CA LYS A 144 19.90 7.39 5.40
C LYS A 144 18.60 7.28 4.64
N ALA A 145 17.47 7.49 5.34
CA ALA A 145 16.13 7.47 4.72
C ALA A 145 15.96 8.58 3.68
N ASP A 146 16.47 9.78 3.94
CA ASP A 146 16.43 10.90 2.99
C ASP A 146 17.30 10.62 1.75
N LYS A 147 18.48 10.01 1.93
CA LYS A 147 19.30 9.57 0.80
C LYS A 147 18.54 8.56 -0.09
N ILE A 148 17.88 7.57 0.52
CA ILE A 148 17.10 6.57 -0.23
C ILE A 148 15.90 7.23 -0.93
N LYS A 149 15.22 8.16 -0.26
CA LYS A 149 14.08 8.89 -0.83
C LYS A 149 14.49 9.73 -2.06
N ASN A 150 15.67 10.33 -2.02
CA ASN A 150 16.19 11.13 -3.13
C ASN A 150 16.54 10.28 -4.36
N LEU A 151 16.76 8.98 -4.20
CA LEU A 151 16.95 8.06 -5.33
C LEU A 151 15.68 7.85 -6.15
N GLN A 152 14.49 8.12 -5.58
CA GLN A 152 13.18 7.99 -6.24
C GLN A 152 12.98 6.66 -6.97
N ILE A 153 13.44 5.56 -6.38
CA ILE A 153 13.34 4.22 -6.97
C ILE A 153 11.92 3.70 -6.76
N SER A 154 11.24 3.32 -7.84
CA SER A 154 9.93 2.68 -7.78
C SER A 154 10.02 1.33 -7.06
N GLY A 155 9.04 1.01 -6.20
CA GLY A 155 9.03 -0.25 -5.46
C GLY A 155 9.85 -0.24 -4.17
N ILE A 156 10.34 0.92 -3.72
CA ILE A 156 10.96 1.09 -2.42
C ILE A 156 10.07 1.96 -1.55
N ASP A 157 9.63 1.39 -0.42
CA ASP A 157 8.76 2.06 0.54
C ASP A 157 9.46 2.29 1.87
N LEU A 158 9.37 3.52 2.36
CA LEU A 158 9.91 3.96 3.64
C LEU A 158 8.77 4.27 4.60
N PHE A 159 8.63 3.45 5.63
CA PHE A 159 7.63 3.66 6.69
C PHE A 159 8.26 4.31 7.91
N LYS A 160 7.91 5.56 8.16
CA LYS A 160 8.34 6.28 9.36
C LYS A 160 7.65 5.71 10.59
N TYR A 161 8.41 5.46 11.65
CA TYR A 161 7.88 5.13 12.97
C TYR A 161 8.71 5.82 14.05
N SER A 162 8.16 5.90 15.25
CA SER A 162 8.85 6.49 16.40
C SER A 162 9.22 5.38 17.38
N GLN A 163 10.48 5.34 17.77
CA GLN A 163 10.95 4.45 18.84
C GLN A 163 11.28 5.29 20.06
N ARG A 164 10.77 4.88 21.22
CA ARG A 164 11.12 5.50 22.50
C ARG A 164 12.57 5.25 22.81
N TYR A 165 13.32 6.28 23.06
CA TYR A 165 14.74 6.23 23.38
C TYR A 165 14.97 6.75 24.79
N TYR A 166 15.73 6.02 25.58
CA TYR A 166 16.12 6.35 26.95
C TYR A 166 17.63 6.59 26.98
N PRO A 167 18.11 7.84 27.05
CA PRO A 167 19.54 8.17 26.99
C PRO A 167 20.37 7.53 28.10
N GLN A 168 19.75 7.29 29.25
CA GLN A 168 20.40 6.71 30.42
C GLN A 168 20.09 5.23 30.65
N GLY A 169 19.66 4.53 29.57
CA GLY A 169 19.36 3.10 29.60
C GLY A 169 18.06 2.73 30.31
N GLU A 170 18.03 1.52 30.85
CA GLU A 170 16.81 0.93 31.41
C GLU A 170 16.40 1.53 32.77
N LEU A 171 17.28 2.27 33.42
CA LEU A 171 17.07 2.77 34.78
C LEU A 171 15.76 3.57 34.93
N TYR A 172 15.40 4.38 33.91
CA TYR A 172 14.19 5.19 33.94
C TYR A 172 12.99 4.55 33.24
N SER A 173 13.19 3.52 32.43
CA SER A 173 12.10 2.82 31.74
C SER A 173 11.17 2.14 32.73
N CYS A 174 11.73 1.54 33.77
CA CYS A 174 10.98 0.88 34.84
C CYS A 174 10.12 1.87 35.66
N LEU A 175 10.69 3.02 36.01
CA LEU A 175 9.97 4.06 36.78
C LEU A 175 8.81 4.68 35.97
N LEU A 176 8.99 4.89 34.67
CA LEU A 176 7.95 5.42 33.81
C LEU A 176 6.83 4.40 33.54
N TYR A 177 7.16 3.12 33.47
CA TYR A 177 6.17 2.07 33.30
C TYR A 177 5.26 1.90 34.52
N THR A 178 5.82 2.00 35.72
CA THR A 178 5.03 1.93 36.98
C THR A 178 4.14 3.15 37.16
N SER A 179 4.53 4.33 36.64
CA SER A 179 3.70 5.56 36.72
C SER A 179 2.49 5.49 35.76
N ASP A 180 2.65 4.96 34.55
CA ASP A 180 1.54 4.79 33.61
C ASP A 180 0.50 3.76 34.10
N ALA A 181 0.92 2.76 34.88
CA ALA A 181 0.00 1.78 35.44
C ALA A 181 -0.81 2.29 36.65
N ALA A 182 -0.39 3.39 37.26
CA ALA A 182 -1.11 4.02 38.36
C ALA A 182 -2.25 4.96 37.91
N ASP A 183 -2.23 5.41 36.64
CA ASP A 183 -3.26 6.28 36.06
C ASP A 183 -4.45 5.49 35.49
N ASP A 184 -4.36 4.17 35.42
CA ASP A 184 -5.42 3.26 34.93
C ASP A 184 -6.28 2.64 36.07
N CYS A 185 -6.22 3.14 37.30
CA CYS A 185 -7.04 2.72 38.45
C CYS A 185 -8.16 3.70 38.75
#